data_e9db7e8131e218f1bb92ea2d9728b570
#
_entry.id   e9db7e8131e218f1bb92ea2d9728b570
#
_cell.length_a   1.000
_cell.length_b   1.000
_cell.length_c   1.000
_cell.angle_alpha   90.00
_cell.angle_beta   90.00
_cell.angle_gamma   90.00
#
_symmetry.space_group_name_H-M   'P 1'
#
loop_
_entity.id
_entity.type
_entity.pdbx_description
1 polymer ?
#
loop_
_entity_poly.entity_id
_entity_poly.type
_entity_poly.pdbx_seq_one_letter_code
_entity_poly.pdbx_strand_id
1 'polypeptide(L)'
;MRLIIIAGVFSMIFSLFATPLLIKALRKRGKSQAIRISEGDINYPEHQAKIGTPSMGGIAILGGSVVGYSMAHFLLWRPPTLSALMALALMFGLAAVGFADDYLKIYKQNSRGIRARTKLIGQAAVALIFGYFAINFPDEYGRTPGSSALSIVRDTNIVLPTVLFFLLVWFLITATTNAVNLTDGLDGLAILPCVLIAGALSVFSYATSNFEYANYLNIPFVSGAGELLVICSS
;
A
#
# COMPACT_ATOMS: atom_id res chain seq x y z
N MET A 1 -18.52 9.50 5.50
CA MET A 1 -18.98 8.31 6.26
C MET A 1 -19.59 7.21 5.38
N ARG A 2 -20.61 7.46 4.54
CA ARG A 2 -21.23 6.39 3.71
C ARG A 2 -20.23 5.68 2.79
N LEU A 3 -19.37 6.42 2.10
CA LEU A 3 -18.31 5.84 1.23
C LEU A 3 -17.42 4.85 1.98
N ILE A 4 -16.98 5.23 3.18
CA ILE A 4 -16.07 4.43 4.00
C ILE A 4 -16.71 3.11 4.40
N ILE A 5 -17.94 3.18 4.92
CA ILE A 5 -18.68 1.98 5.35
C ILE A 5 -18.93 1.04 4.16
N ILE A 6 -19.36 1.58 3.02
CA ILE A 6 -19.59 0.77 1.81
C ILE A 6 -18.30 0.13 1.34
N ALA A 7 -17.21 0.90 1.24
CA ALA A 7 -15.92 0.38 0.81
C ALA A 7 -15.43 -0.74 1.73
N GLY A 8 -15.44 -0.52 3.05
CA GLY A 8 -15.01 -1.53 4.01
C GLY A 8 -15.84 -2.80 3.98
N VAL A 9 -17.19 -2.67 3.89
CA VAL A 9 -18.08 -3.84 3.83
C VAL A 9 -17.85 -4.65 2.55
N PHE A 10 -17.81 -4.00 1.39
CA PHE A 10 -17.60 -4.71 0.12
C PHE A 10 -16.21 -5.31 0.01
N SER A 11 -15.17 -4.61 0.48
CA SER A 11 -13.82 -5.13 0.54
C SER A 11 -13.72 -6.36 1.45
N MET A 12 -14.32 -6.30 2.65
CA MET A 12 -14.35 -7.41 3.58
C MET A 12 -15.08 -8.63 3.00
N ILE A 13 -16.28 -8.42 2.43
CA ILE A 13 -17.04 -9.49 1.77
C ILE A 13 -16.21 -10.10 0.64
N PHE A 14 -15.65 -9.29 -0.25
CA PHE A 14 -14.82 -9.78 -1.33
C PHE A 14 -13.64 -10.60 -0.81
N SER A 15 -12.89 -10.08 0.15
CA SER A 15 -11.72 -10.75 0.72
C SER A 15 -12.08 -12.08 1.38
N LEU A 16 -13.20 -12.15 2.11
CA LEU A 16 -13.68 -13.39 2.74
C LEU A 16 -13.99 -14.50 1.72
N PHE A 17 -14.62 -14.15 0.60
CA PHE A 17 -14.98 -15.12 -0.42
C PHE A 17 -13.85 -15.39 -1.42
N ALA A 18 -13.07 -14.37 -1.78
CA ALA A 18 -11.99 -14.50 -2.75
C ALA A 18 -10.79 -15.27 -2.19
N THR A 19 -10.46 -15.11 -0.91
CA THR A 19 -9.30 -15.79 -0.30
C THR A 19 -9.37 -17.31 -0.37
N PRO A 20 -10.45 -18.00 0.01
CA PRO A 20 -10.55 -19.47 -0.14
C PRO A 20 -10.46 -19.91 -1.60
N LEU A 21 -11.06 -19.17 -2.52
CA LEU A 21 -11.00 -19.46 -3.96
C LEU A 21 -9.58 -19.31 -4.49
N LEU A 22 -8.88 -18.26 -4.08
CA LEU A 22 -7.48 -18.01 -4.43
C LEU A 22 -6.59 -19.13 -3.90
N ILE A 23 -6.73 -19.50 -2.63
CA ILE A 23 -5.99 -20.62 -2.03
C ILE A 23 -6.21 -21.91 -2.82
N LYS A 24 -7.47 -22.23 -3.15
CA LYS A 24 -7.82 -23.43 -3.93
C LYS A 24 -7.18 -23.38 -5.33
N ALA A 25 -7.24 -22.23 -6.00
CA ALA A 25 -6.65 -22.04 -7.32
C ALA A 25 -5.13 -22.16 -7.31
N LEU A 26 -4.46 -21.59 -6.31
CA LEU A 26 -3.01 -21.66 -6.16
C LEU A 26 -2.54 -23.09 -5.80
N ARG A 27 -3.24 -23.78 -4.90
CA ARG A 27 -2.96 -25.18 -4.56
C ARG A 27 -3.11 -26.11 -5.76
N LYS A 28 -4.13 -25.91 -6.59
CA LYS A 28 -4.35 -26.72 -7.80
C LYS A 28 -3.18 -26.61 -8.79
N ARG A 29 -2.47 -25.48 -8.78
CA ARG A 29 -1.29 -25.27 -9.63
C ARG A 29 -0.02 -25.96 -9.09
N GLY A 30 -0.06 -26.54 -7.89
CA GLY A 30 1.01 -27.38 -7.31
C GLY A 30 2.34 -26.67 -7.04
N LYS A 31 2.34 -25.34 -7.05
CA LYS A 31 3.56 -24.55 -6.90
C LYS A 31 3.53 -23.77 -5.59
N SER A 32 4.30 -24.27 -4.62
CA SER A 32 4.59 -23.56 -3.36
C SER A 32 5.92 -22.83 -3.45
N GLN A 33 6.11 -21.84 -2.58
CA GLN A 33 7.38 -21.12 -2.49
C GLN A 33 8.49 -22.08 -2.04
N ALA A 34 9.69 -21.96 -2.65
CA ALA A 34 10.88 -22.67 -2.21
C ALA A 34 11.25 -22.26 -0.79
N ILE A 35 11.32 -23.21 0.14
CA ILE A 35 11.73 -22.97 1.51
C ILE A 35 13.25 -22.87 1.57
N ARG A 36 13.77 -21.91 2.32
CA ARG A 36 15.21 -21.83 2.61
C ARG A 36 15.58 -22.95 3.57
N ILE A 37 16.50 -23.80 3.15
CA ILE A 37 17.09 -24.85 3.99
C ILE A 37 18.30 -24.21 4.71
N SER A 38 18.48 -24.56 6.00
CA SER A 38 19.66 -24.15 6.75
C SER A 38 20.92 -24.69 6.08
N GLU A 39 21.82 -23.81 5.68
CA GLU A 39 23.14 -24.15 5.14
C GLU A 39 24.21 -23.59 6.07
N GLY A 40 25.08 -24.45 6.60
CA GLY A 40 26.17 -24.09 7.50
C GLY A 40 25.69 -23.69 8.90
N ASP A 41 26.35 -22.70 9.51
CA ASP A 41 26.09 -22.23 10.90
C ASP A 41 24.83 -21.36 11.07
N ILE A 42 24.06 -21.12 9.99
CA ILE A 42 22.87 -20.29 10.01
C ILE A 42 21.65 -21.19 10.17
N ASN A 43 21.11 -21.26 11.41
CA ASN A 43 19.85 -21.91 11.70
C ASN A 43 18.67 -21.00 11.30
N TYR A 44 17.98 -21.35 10.23
CA TYR A 44 16.67 -20.78 9.95
C TYR A 44 15.58 -21.48 10.75
N PRO A 45 14.51 -20.76 11.17
CA PRO A 45 13.35 -21.39 11.83
C PRO A 45 12.82 -22.55 10.98
N GLU A 46 12.50 -23.68 11.62
CA GLU A 46 11.93 -24.82 10.93
C GLU A 46 10.53 -24.51 10.39
N HIS A 47 10.44 -24.21 9.11
CA HIS A 47 9.18 -23.97 8.41
C HIS A 47 8.65 -25.22 7.68
N GLN A 48 9.08 -26.41 8.10
CA GLN A 48 8.67 -27.68 7.45
C GLN A 48 7.16 -27.89 7.47
N ALA A 49 6.46 -27.42 8.51
CA ALA A 49 5.00 -27.47 8.58
C ALA A 49 4.29 -26.56 7.56
N LYS A 50 5.01 -25.66 6.92
CA LYS A 50 4.48 -24.70 5.93
C LYS A 50 4.71 -25.14 4.47
N ILE A 51 5.27 -26.33 4.26
CA ILE A 51 5.44 -26.89 2.92
C ILE A 51 4.07 -27.01 2.23
N GLY A 52 3.94 -26.39 1.05
CA GLY A 52 2.68 -26.40 0.31
C GLY A 52 1.71 -25.25 0.63
N THR A 53 2.08 -24.34 1.56
CA THR A 53 1.29 -23.12 1.79
C THR A 53 1.39 -22.19 0.58
N PRO A 54 0.25 -21.78 -0.02
CA PRO A 54 0.28 -20.86 -1.15
C PRO A 54 0.79 -19.48 -0.72
N SER A 55 1.65 -18.88 -1.51
CA SER A 55 2.02 -17.45 -1.41
C SER A 55 1.19 -16.62 -2.40
N MET A 56 1.38 -15.31 -2.46
CA MET A 56 0.60 -14.34 -3.26
C MET A 56 -0.78 -13.98 -2.68
N GLY A 57 -0.98 -14.09 -1.36
CA GLY A 57 -2.22 -13.66 -0.69
C GLY A 57 -2.55 -12.18 -0.88
N GLY A 58 -1.56 -11.34 -1.14
CA GLY A 58 -1.74 -9.92 -1.45
C GLY A 58 -2.68 -9.63 -2.63
N ILE A 59 -2.89 -10.60 -3.54
CA ILE A 59 -3.86 -10.45 -4.64
C ILE A 59 -5.28 -10.30 -4.10
N ALA A 60 -5.63 -11.00 -3.02
CA ALA A 60 -6.95 -10.89 -2.40
C ALA A 60 -7.14 -9.51 -1.74
N ILE A 61 -6.11 -8.99 -1.10
CA ILE A 61 -6.12 -7.65 -0.48
C ILE A 61 -6.29 -6.58 -1.56
N LEU A 62 -5.47 -6.62 -2.62
CA LEU A 62 -5.58 -5.70 -3.75
C LEU A 62 -6.96 -5.75 -4.41
N GLY A 63 -7.46 -6.97 -4.65
CA GLY A 63 -8.80 -7.16 -5.21
C GLY A 63 -9.89 -6.61 -4.30
N GLY A 64 -9.79 -6.83 -3.00
CA GLY A 64 -10.69 -6.29 -2.00
C GLY A 64 -10.72 -4.77 -2.01
N SER A 65 -9.55 -4.13 -1.97
CA SER A 65 -9.45 -2.67 -2.00
C SER A 65 -10.05 -2.07 -3.26
N VAL A 66 -9.79 -2.66 -4.43
CA VAL A 66 -10.37 -2.18 -5.70
C VAL A 66 -11.88 -2.35 -5.72
N VAL A 67 -12.38 -3.51 -5.33
CA VAL A 67 -13.82 -3.78 -5.32
C VAL A 67 -14.52 -2.89 -4.31
N GLY A 68 -14.01 -2.77 -3.10
CA GLY A 68 -14.58 -1.90 -2.07
C GLY A 68 -14.63 -0.44 -2.51
N TYR A 69 -13.50 0.10 -2.99
CA TYR A 69 -13.41 1.46 -3.48
C TYR A 69 -14.37 1.71 -4.66
N SER A 70 -14.32 0.85 -5.68
CA SER A 70 -15.15 0.99 -6.89
C SER A 70 -16.63 0.90 -6.58
N MET A 71 -17.04 -0.05 -5.72
CA MET A 71 -18.46 -0.20 -5.31
C MET A 71 -18.96 1.01 -4.52
N ALA A 72 -18.15 1.58 -3.64
CA ALA A 72 -18.50 2.78 -2.90
C ALA A 72 -18.77 3.97 -3.83
N HIS A 73 -17.88 4.20 -4.81
CA HIS A 73 -18.04 5.25 -5.80
C HIS A 73 -19.22 5.02 -6.75
N PHE A 74 -19.39 3.78 -7.21
CA PHE A 74 -20.51 3.41 -8.08
C PHE A 74 -21.87 3.62 -7.41
N LEU A 75 -22.04 3.13 -6.17
CA LEU A 75 -23.32 3.22 -5.46
C LEU A 75 -23.69 4.66 -5.06
N LEU A 76 -22.70 5.51 -4.83
CA LEU A 76 -22.94 6.91 -4.43
C LEU A 76 -22.79 7.91 -5.57
N TRP A 77 -22.52 7.42 -6.80
CA TRP A 77 -22.36 8.25 -8.01
C TRP A 77 -21.38 9.42 -7.80
N ARG A 78 -20.27 9.16 -7.10
CA ARG A 78 -19.24 10.15 -6.88
C ARG A 78 -18.00 9.81 -7.71
N PRO A 79 -17.44 10.77 -8.48
CA PRO A 79 -16.20 10.53 -9.21
C PRO A 79 -15.05 10.37 -8.21
N PRO A 80 -14.05 9.52 -8.52
CA PRO A 80 -12.84 9.39 -7.72
C PRO A 80 -11.98 10.67 -7.78
N THR A 81 -11.32 11.00 -6.68
CA THR A 81 -10.38 12.13 -6.68
C THR A 81 -9.01 11.72 -7.23
N LEU A 82 -8.24 12.71 -7.68
CA LEU A 82 -6.88 12.48 -8.16
C LEU A 82 -6.00 11.86 -7.07
N SER A 83 -6.12 12.33 -5.83
CA SER A 83 -5.36 11.81 -4.67
C SER A 83 -5.61 10.31 -4.46
N ALA A 84 -6.86 9.86 -4.57
CA ALA A 84 -7.20 8.45 -4.43
C ALA A 84 -6.68 7.61 -5.61
N LEU A 85 -6.83 8.10 -6.84
CA LEU A 85 -6.29 7.42 -8.02
C LEU A 85 -4.78 7.26 -7.94
N MET A 86 -4.07 8.27 -7.45
CA MET A 86 -2.63 8.21 -7.23
C MET A 86 -2.24 7.20 -6.15
N ALA A 87 -2.98 7.14 -5.03
CA ALA A 87 -2.75 6.15 -3.98
C ALA A 87 -2.98 4.72 -4.50
N LEU A 88 -4.04 4.50 -5.28
CA LEU A 88 -4.28 3.21 -5.95
C LEU A 88 -3.16 2.88 -6.95
N ALA A 89 -2.72 3.84 -7.75
CA ALA A 89 -1.61 3.65 -8.70
C ALA A 89 -0.30 3.29 -7.98
N LEU A 90 0.00 3.95 -6.85
CA LEU A 90 1.12 3.62 -5.99
C LEU A 90 1.02 2.19 -5.46
N MET A 91 -0.16 1.83 -4.93
CA MET A 91 -0.43 0.48 -4.43
C MET A 91 -0.22 -0.59 -5.50
N PHE A 92 -0.76 -0.38 -6.71
CA PHE A 92 -0.57 -1.32 -7.83
C PHE A 92 0.88 -1.36 -8.32
N GLY A 93 1.56 -0.22 -8.40
CA GLY A 93 2.96 -0.15 -8.80
C GLY A 93 3.86 -0.95 -7.86
N LEU A 94 3.69 -0.77 -6.55
CA LEU A 94 4.45 -1.52 -5.54
C LEU A 94 4.04 -3.00 -5.51
N ALA A 95 2.77 -3.29 -5.68
CA ALA A 95 2.26 -4.66 -5.78
C ALA A 95 2.83 -5.41 -6.99
N ALA A 96 3.02 -4.73 -8.13
CA ALA A 96 3.66 -5.33 -9.30
C ALA A 96 5.12 -5.72 -9.03
N VAL A 97 5.86 -4.88 -8.28
CA VAL A 97 7.22 -5.21 -7.85
C VAL A 97 7.23 -6.42 -6.91
N GLY A 98 6.32 -6.47 -5.93
CA GLY A 98 6.16 -7.61 -5.02
C GLY A 98 5.71 -8.88 -5.75
N PHE A 99 4.75 -8.77 -6.66
CA PHE A 99 4.27 -9.87 -7.47
C PHE A 99 5.38 -10.48 -8.33
N ALA A 100 6.22 -9.64 -8.94
CA ALA A 100 7.37 -10.11 -9.71
C ALA A 100 8.39 -10.87 -8.83
N ASP A 101 8.59 -10.43 -7.58
CA ASP A 101 9.43 -11.12 -6.60
C ASP A 101 8.88 -12.51 -6.26
N ASP A 102 7.59 -12.58 -5.93
CA ASP A 102 6.92 -13.84 -5.62
C ASP A 102 6.83 -14.78 -6.84
N TYR A 103 6.61 -14.22 -8.02
CA TYR A 103 6.58 -14.98 -9.26
C TYR A 103 7.92 -15.69 -9.49
N LEU A 104 9.04 -15.02 -9.30
CA LEU A 104 10.36 -15.64 -9.45
C LEU A 104 10.61 -16.72 -8.38
N LYS A 105 10.17 -16.50 -7.15
CA LYS A 105 10.31 -17.49 -6.06
C LYS A 105 9.51 -18.77 -6.35
N ILE A 106 8.30 -18.63 -6.90
CA ILE A 106 7.40 -19.75 -7.14
C ILE A 106 7.71 -20.46 -8.45
N TYR A 107 7.80 -19.72 -9.56
CA TYR A 107 7.92 -20.33 -10.89
C TYR A 107 9.34 -20.75 -11.25
N LYS A 108 10.34 -20.00 -10.79
CA LYS A 108 11.76 -20.32 -10.99
C LYS A 108 12.39 -21.07 -9.81
N GLN A 109 11.59 -21.38 -8.75
CA GLN A 109 12.05 -22.03 -7.53
C GLN A 109 13.32 -21.37 -6.95
N ASN A 110 13.41 -20.04 -7.09
CA ASN A 110 14.51 -19.26 -6.60
C ASN A 110 14.16 -18.64 -5.24
N SER A 111 14.63 -19.23 -4.15
CA SER A 111 14.34 -18.77 -2.78
C SER A 111 14.77 -17.32 -2.50
N ARG A 112 15.68 -16.75 -3.31
CA ARG A 112 16.14 -15.36 -3.16
C ARG A 112 15.22 -14.34 -3.83
N GLY A 113 14.33 -14.75 -4.76
CA GLY A 113 13.47 -13.85 -5.52
C GLY A 113 14.22 -12.92 -6.46
N ILE A 114 13.74 -11.67 -6.58
CA ILE A 114 14.41 -10.61 -7.35
C ILE A 114 15.69 -10.16 -6.62
N ARG A 115 16.72 -9.80 -7.38
CA ARG A 115 17.92 -9.17 -6.81
C ARG A 115 17.56 -7.87 -6.10
N ALA A 116 18.17 -7.62 -4.93
CA ALA A 116 17.90 -6.42 -4.13
C ALA A 116 18.00 -5.11 -4.94
N ARG A 117 19.00 -5.00 -5.82
CA ARG A 117 19.15 -3.82 -6.71
C ARG A 117 17.96 -3.64 -7.65
N THR A 118 17.46 -4.70 -8.27
CA THR A 118 16.30 -4.65 -9.19
C THR A 118 15.03 -4.26 -8.43
N LYS A 119 14.86 -4.77 -7.21
CA LYS A 119 13.74 -4.39 -6.33
C LYS A 119 13.79 -2.90 -5.99
N LEU A 120 14.95 -2.39 -5.58
CA LEU A 120 15.15 -0.98 -5.28
C LEU A 120 14.91 -0.08 -6.50
N ILE A 121 15.36 -0.49 -7.69
CA ILE A 121 15.11 0.26 -8.95
C ILE A 121 13.60 0.29 -9.25
N GLY A 122 12.89 -0.83 -9.12
CA GLY A 122 11.44 -0.88 -9.31
C GLY A 122 10.69 0.02 -8.33
N GLN A 123 11.06 -0.02 -7.05
CA GLN A 123 10.48 0.87 -6.03
C GLN A 123 10.81 2.34 -6.31
N ALA A 124 12.04 2.66 -6.75
CA ALA A 124 12.44 4.01 -7.12
C ALA A 124 11.63 4.54 -8.31
N ALA A 125 11.45 3.72 -9.35
CA ALA A 125 10.63 4.12 -10.51
C ALA A 125 9.19 4.46 -10.10
N VAL A 126 8.56 3.60 -9.30
CA VAL A 126 7.20 3.84 -8.79
C VAL A 126 7.15 5.11 -7.93
N ALA A 127 8.13 5.30 -7.04
CA ALA A 127 8.19 6.46 -6.15
C ALA A 127 8.38 7.77 -6.92
N LEU A 128 9.24 7.77 -7.94
CA LEU A 128 9.49 8.96 -8.77
C LEU A 128 8.25 9.32 -9.61
N ILE A 129 7.59 8.33 -10.20
CA ILE A 129 6.34 8.53 -10.94
C ILE A 129 5.26 9.10 -10.00
N PHE A 130 5.07 8.49 -8.83
CA PHE A 130 4.14 8.98 -7.82
C PHE A 130 4.45 10.43 -7.40
N GLY A 131 5.71 10.72 -7.04
CA GLY A 131 6.15 12.04 -6.63
C GLY A 131 5.95 13.09 -7.73
N TYR A 132 6.18 12.73 -8.99
CA TYR A 132 5.95 13.62 -10.13
C TYR A 132 4.47 14.01 -10.25
N PHE A 133 3.56 13.02 -10.19
CA PHE A 133 2.13 13.31 -10.24
C PHE A 133 1.66 14.07 -9.00
N ALA A 134 2.23 13.80 -7.83
CA ALA A 134 1.83 14.44 -6.58
C ALA A 134 2.01 15.96 -6.57
N ILE A 135 3.05 16.50 -7.24
CA ILE A 135 3.35 17.93 -7.19
C ILE A 135 3.07 18.69 -8.50
N ASN A 136 2.74 18.01 -9.60
CA ASN A 136 2.56 18.66 -10.91
C ASN A 136 1.12 18.71 -11.41
N PHE A 137 0.18 18.03 -10.75
CA PHE A 137 -1.20 17.96 -11.20
C PHE A 137 -2.13 18.58 -10.15
N PRO A 138 -2.42 19.90 -10.27
CA PRO A 138 -3.32 20.59 -9.38
C PRO A 138 -4.78 20.20 -9.61
N ASP A 139 -5.58 20.29 -8.54
CA ASP A 139 -7.04 20.20 -8.61
C ASP A 139 -7.66 21.47 -9.24
N GLU A 140 -9.01 21.51 -9.33
CA GLU A 140 -9.77 22.67 -9.82
C GLU A 140 -9.51 23.96 -9.03
N TYR A 141 -8.96 23.85 -7.81
CA TYR A 141 -8.60 24.97 -6.93
C TYR A 141 -7.11 25.31 -6.98
N GLY A 142 -6.36 24.73 -7.92
CA GLY A 142 -4.92 24.95 -8.06
C GLY A 142 -4.06 24.26 -6.99
N ARG A 143 -4.62 23.32 -6.23
CA ARG A 143 -3.90 22.60 -5.16
C ARG A 143 -3.44 21.25 -5.65
N THR A 144 -2.17 20.93 -5.43
CA THR A 144 -1.60 19.64 -5.74
C THR A 144 -1.87 18.62 -4.62
N PRO A 145 -2.02 17.32 -4.95
CA PRO A 145 -2.20 16.25 -3.96
C PRO A 145 -1.08 16.15 -2.93
N GLY A 146 0.14 16.53 -3.31
CA GLY A 146 1.31 16.61 -2.45
C GLY A 146 1.88 18.01 -2.39
N SER A 147 2.63 18.29 -1.33
CA SER A 147 3.35 19.55 -1.15
C SER A 147 4.84 19.28 -0.93
N SER A 148 5.69 20.17 -1.45
CA SER A 148 7.11 20.17 -1.14
C SER A 148 7.43 20.90 0.19
N ALA A 149 6.42 21.52 0.84
CA ALA A 149 6.57 22.08 2.17
C ALA A 149 6.64 20.97 3.23
N LEU A 150 7.58 21.09 4.14
CA LEU A 150 7.72 20.19 5.28
C LEU A 150 6.69 20.57 6.34
N SER A 151 5.87 19.59 6.73
CA SER A 151 4.95 19.69 7.87
C SER A 151 5.30 18.57 8.84
N ILE A 152 5.61 18.89 10.10
CA ILE A 152 5.92 17.89 11.14
C ILE A 152 4.73 17.78 12.10
N VAL A 153 4.45 18.84 12.84
CA VAL A 153 3.25 18.96 13.70
C VAL A 153 2.36 20.07 13.17
N ARG A 154 2.97 21.09 12.59
CA ARG A 154 2.32 22.25 11.95
C ARG A 154 3.05 22.53 10.65
N ASP A 155 2.44 23.31 9.78
CA ASP A 155 3.11 23.81 8.59
C ASP A 155 4.36 24.58 8.99
N THR A 156 5.47 24.18 8.39
CA THR A 156 6.72 24.92 8.49
C THR A 156 6.90 25.73 7.21
N ASN A 157 7.64 26.84 7.32
CA ASN A 157 8.01 27.64 6.13
C ASN A 157 9.16 27.01 5.33
N ILE A 158 9.49 25.75 5.62
CA ILE A 158 10.60 25.03 4.96
C ILE A 158 10.06 24.35 3.72
N VAL A 159 10.40 24.88 2.55
CA VAL A 159 10.09 24.27 1.25
C VAL A 159 11.30 23.49 0.78
N LEU A 160 11.12 22.20 0.55
CA LEU A 160 12.18 21.33 0.05
C LEU A 160 12.47 21.64 -1.43
N PRO A 161 13.75 21.78 -1.81
CA PRO A 161 14.12 21.73 -3.21
C PRO A 161 13.61 20.47 -3.88
N THR A 162 13.23 20.54 -5.15
CA THR A 162 12.61 19.44 -5.89
C THR A 162 13.40 18.13 -5.78
N VAL A 163 14.72 18.18 -5.85
CA VAL A 163 15.59 17.01 -5.71
C VAL A 163 15.44 16.36 -4.34
N LEU A 164 15.44 17.16 -3.26
CA LEU A 164 15.28 16.65 -1.90
C LEU A 164 13.87 16.08 -1.66
N PHE A 165 12.83 16.68 -2.27
CA PHE A 165 11.49 16.13 -2.23
C PHE A 165 11.44 14.73 -2.84
N PHE A 166 11.99 14.54 -4.05
CA PHE A 166 12.00 13.23 -4.69
C PHE A 166 12.84 12.19 -3.93
N LEU A 167 13.96 12.61 -3.36
CA LEU A 167 14.78 11.74 -2.50
C LEU A 167 14.02 11.32 -1.24
N LEU A 168 13.28 12.23 -0.62
CA LEU A 168 12.46 11.95 0.56
C LEU A 168 11.32 10.97 0.21
N VAL A 169 10.58 11.22 -0.87
CA VAL A 169 9.50 10.33 -1.33
C VAL A 169 10.03 8.93 -1.64
N TRP A 170 11.13 8.85 -2.38
CA TRP A 170 11.80 7.57 -2.65
C TRP A 170 12.24 6.86 -1.37
N PHE A 171 12.88 7.57 -0.46
CA PHE A 171 13.33 7.01 0.82
C PHE A 171 12.17 6.48 1.64
N LEU A 172 11.10 7.27 1.82
CA LEU A 172 9.93 6.87 2.61
C LEU A 172 9.25 5.64 2.02
N ILE A 173 8.98 5.63 0.71
CA ILE A 173 8.33 4.50 0.05
C ILE A 173 9.21 3.25 0.13
N THR A 174 10.51 3.39 -0.15
CA THR A 174 11.44 2.26 -0.13
C THR A 174 11.64 1.73 1.29
N ALA A 175 11.82 2.61 2.26
CA ALA A 175 11.99 2.22 3.67
C ALA A 175 10.75 1.50 4.19
N THR A 176 9.56 2.06 3.98
CA THR A 176 8.30 1.47 4.44
C THR A 176 8.03 0.11 3.81
N THR A 177 8.15 0.00 2.49
CA THR A 177 7.89 -1.27 1.80
C THR A 177 8.87 -2.37 2.20
N ASN A 178 10.13 -2.05 2.41
CA ASN A 178 11.11 -3.03 2.87
C ASN A 178 10.96 -3.34 4.36
N ALA A 179 10.61 -2.36 5.21
CA ALA A 179 10.33 -2.59 6.62
C ALA A 179 9.16 -3.56 6.81
N VAL A 180 8.03 -3.34 6.11
CA VAL A 180 6.87 -4.25 6.14
C VAL A 180 7.27 -5.66 5.66
N ASN A 181 8.02 -5.75 4.56
CA ASN A 181 8.47 -7.04 4.03
C ASN A 181 9.43 -7.79 4.99
N LEU A 182 10.22 -7.07 5.79
CA LEU A 182 11.07 -7.68 6.83
C LEU A 182 10.26 -8.10 8.05
N THR A 183 9.25 -7.33 8.43
CA THR A 183 8.35 -7.62 9.54
C THR A 183 7.51 -8.87 9.27
N ASP A 184 7.19 -9.15 8.00
CA ASP A 184 6.41 -10.34 7.58
C ASP A 184 7.24 -11.64 7.60
N GLY A 185 8.07 -11.79 8.62
CA GLY A 185 8.87 -13.02 8.84
C GLY A 185 8.14 -14.12 9.62
N LEU A 186 7.13 -13.79 10.38
CA LEU A 186 6.30 -14.70 11.18
C LEU A 186 4.81 -14.46 10.84
N ASP A 187 4.02 -15.54 10.89
CA ASP A 187 2.61 -15.49 10.55
C ASP A 187 1.84 -14.48 11.42
N GLY A 188 1.19 -13.53 10.77
CA GLY A 188 0.37 -12.51 11.42
C GLY A 188 1.14 -11.34 12.04
N LEU A 189 2.47 -11.36 12.07
CA LEU A 189 3.26 -10.30 12.71
C LEU A 189 3.12 -8.95 11.99
N ALA A 190 3.07 -8.93 10.67
CA ALA A 190 2.93 -7.70 9.89
C ALA A 190 1.51 -7.15 9.85
N ILE A 191 0.49 -7.99 10.00
CA ILE A 191 -0.93 -7.60 9.82
C ILE A 191 -1.35 -6.56 10.85
N LEU A 192 -1.10 -6.80 12.15
CA LEU A 192 -1.53 -5.89 13.21
C LEU A 192 -0.90 -4.49 13.09
N PRO A 193 0.42 -4.34 12.91
CA PRO A 193 1.02 -3.03 12.65
C PRO A 193 0.44 -2.34 11.41
N CYS A 194 0.19 -3.06 10.32
CA CYS A 194 -0.42 -2.49 9.12
C CYS A 194 -1.83 -1.96 9.38
N VAL A 195 -2.67 -2.71 10.11
CA VAL A 195 -4.02 -2.28 10.50
C VAL A 195 -3.97 -1.03 11.38
N LEU A 196 -3.07 -0.98 12.35
CA LEU A 196 -2.91 0.18 13.23
C LEU A 196 -2.44 1.42 12.47
N ILE A 197 -1.50 1.27 11.52
CA ILE A 197 -1.02 2.36 10.66
C ILE A 197 -2.15 2.83 9.74
N ALA A 198 -2.87 1.92 9.09
CA ALA A 198 -4.01 2.27 8.24
C ALA A 198 -5.10 3.01 9.04
N GLY A 199 -5.38 2.56 10.26
CA GLY A 199 -6.30 3.24 11.17
C GLY A 199 -5.83 4.66 11.53
N ALA A 200 -4.55 4.84 11.88
CA ALA A 200 -3.99 6.15 12.18
C ALA A 200 -4.04 7.08 10.95
N LEU A 201 -3.64 6.60 9.77
CA LEU A 201 -3.72 7.36 8.52
C LEU A 201 -5.16 7.72 8.17
N SER A 202 -6.12 6.85 8.47
CA SER A 202 -7.55 7.13 8.31
C SER A 202 -8.00 8.32 9.16
N VAL A 203 -7.57 8.38 10.43
CA VAL A 203 -7.88 9.51 11.33
C VAL A 203 -7.26 10.80 10.80
N PHE A 204 -6.00 10.77 10.38
CA PHE A 204 -5.35 11.95 9.79
C PHE A 204 -6.05 12.41 8.50
N SER A 205 -6.36 11.49 7.60
CA SER A 205 -7.08 11.80 6.36
C SER A 205 -8.45 12.40 6.63
N TYR A 206 -9.17 11.92 7.63
CA TYR A 206 -10.44 12.49 8.05
C TYR A 206 -10.29 13.91 8.60
N ALA A 207 -9.35 14.10 9.50
CA ALA A 207 -9.11 15.42 10.12
C ALA A 207 -8.67 16.46 9.09
N THR A 208 -7.75 16.12 8.18
CA THR A 208 -7.26 17.04 7.14
C THR A 208 -8.28 17.31 6.03
N SER A 209 -9.21 16.40 5.80
CA SER A 209 -10.27 16.57 4.79
C SER A 209 -11.47 17.38 5.26
N ASN A 210 -11.59 17.64 6.56
CA ASN A 210 -12.67 18.43 7.14
C ASN A 210 -12.16 19.82 7.54
N PHE A 211 -12.71 20.85 6.90
CA PHE A 211 -12.27 22.24 7.13
C PHE A 211 -12.38 22.68 8.60
N GLU A 212 -13.46 22.30 9.29
CA GLU A 212 -13.67 22.67 10.69
C GLU A 212 -12.64 22.01 11.61
N TYR A 213 -12.38 20.71 11.41
CA TYR A 213 -11.37 19.99 12.19
C TYR A 213 -9.95 20.44 11.86
N ALA A 214 -9.65 20.67 10.59
CA ALA A 214 -8.33 21.16 10.16
C ALA A 214 -8.05 22.53 10.80
N ASN A 215 -9.02 23.44 10.77
CA ASN A 215 -8.90 24.75 11.38
C ASN A 215 -8.78 24.69 12.91
N TYR A 216 -9.60 23.87 13.57
CA TYR A 216 -9.54 23.68 15.03
C TYR A 216 -8.21 23.12 15.50
N LEU A 217 -7.69 22.11 14.78
CA LEU A 217 -6.42 21.45 15.10
C LEU A 217 -5.20 22.23 14.59
N ASN A 218 -5.43 23.33 13.84
CA ASN A 218 -4.37 24.12 13.20
C ASN A 218 -3.43 23.27 12.33
N ILE A 219 -4.04 22.38 11.53
CA ILE A 219 -3.36 21.54 10.54
C ILE A 219 -3.81 21.92 9.13
N PRO A 220 -3.04 21.60 8.08
CA PRO A 220 -3.41 21.90 6.69
C PRO A 220 -4.74 21.24 6.29
N PHE A 221 -5.61 22.03 5.67
CA PHE A 221 -6.79 21.47 5.00
C PHE A 221 -6.40 20.94 3.62
N VAL A 222 -6.65 19.66 3.36
CA VAL A 222 -6.37 18.98 2.08
C VAL A 222 -7.67 18.48 1.47
N SER A 223 -8.11 19.18 0.41
CA SER A 223 -9.30 18.75 -0.34
C SER A 223 -9.06 17.36 -0.95
N GLY A 224 -10.05 16.47 -0.80
CA GLY A 224 -9.97 15.12 -1.35
C GLY A 224 -9.18 14.12 -0.50
N ALA A 225 -8.50 14.54 0.59
CA ALA A 225 -7.80 13.61 1.49
C ALA A 225 -8.75 12.57 2.12
N GLY A 226 -10.03 12.91 2.26
CA GLY A 226 -11.04 11.97 2.78
C GLY A 226 -11.21 10.69 1.96
N GLU A 227 -10.82 10.67 0.70
CA GLU A 227 -10.83 9.45 -0.11
C GLU A 227 -9.67 8.50 0.20
N LEU A 228 -8.55 9.01 0.74
CA LEU A 228 -7.49 8.15 1.25
C LEU A 228 -8.00 7.29 2.41
N LEU A 229 -8.91 7.85 3.24
CA LEU A 229 -9.58 7.10 4.29
C LEU A 229 -10.45 5.98 3.71
N VAL A 230 -11.11 6.19 2.56
CA VAL A 230 -11.88 5.13 1.88
C VAL A 230 -10.95 3.99 1.47
N ILE A 231 -9.77 4.31 0.91
CA ILE A 231 -8.76 3.30 0.54
C ILE A 231 -8.19 2.59 1.78
N CYS A 232 -7.91 3.32 2.87
CA CYS A 232 -7.40 2.71 4.11
C CYS A 232 -8.44 1.80 4.79
N SER A 233 -9.73 2.00 4.52
CA SER A 233 -10.82 1.19 5.09
C SER A 233 -11.19 -0.01 4.21
N SER A 234 -10.76 -0.01 2.97
CA SER A 234 -11.00 -1.09 2.00
C SER A 234 -9.87 -2.11 1.97
#